data_88de65408c053fb96762a806ee185f88
#
_entry.id   88de65408c053fb96762a806ee185f88
#
_cell.length_a   1.000
_cell.length_b   1.000
_cell.length_c   1.000
_cell.angle_alpha   90.00
_cell.angle_beta   90.00
_cell.angle_gamma   90.00
#
_symmetry.space_group_name_H-M   'P 1'
#
loop_
_entity.id
_entity.type
_entity.pdbx_description
1 polymer ?
#
loop_
_entity_poly.entity_id
_entity_poly.type
_entity_poly.pdbx_seq_one_letter_code
_entity_poly.pdbx_strand_id
1 'polypeptide(L)'
;MEARWYQSEANAAAWQYIGSGQGNPLIVLPTGAGKSIVIALLIRQAVEWGQRVLVLAHRKELLQQNAEKIERLTGLQVGLNSAGLKQRDIDSAVICCGIQSVYRDAAEFGKRGLVVIDEAHLISDDAGSMYGQFLTELRKLNSRMFCVGLTATPYRTNEGSLCGDGRLFSGVCYEAKTGTLIDGGYLSRLTNNPADSQADLKGVAVRGGEFVAAEMERAFSGDDIIHAACCELTIACEGRNSVLVFCAGVSHAEQVAAALRDLTAQDVGLVTGETPAMERQRVLTDFRAGHLRWCVNVDVLTTGFDAPRIDAVAVLRATMSPGLFAQIVGRGLRMADGKTDCLILDFGGNLQRHGALDSDDYGVSKPRNQDGSEAPSKVCPKCRAECALSAVRCTECGHIFVREMDREPRHSSEMDTKSAIVGELPPQWYDVERVDWHLHQKRGAGEKPPTLCVSYQVSDETMPPGNLAWIVVREWVCFEHSGFAFEKAFKWWQDRSQFPVPGTVAEAVVALNRGACRKPSRLLVKKDGQFDRIVKVEFTEEKPTRVAELVTPVNDWGDEVPF
;
A
#
# COMPACT_ATOMS: atom_id res chain seq x y z
N MET A 1 10.54 -21.88 0.62
CA MET A 1 10.38 -20.49 0.13
C MET A 1 10.85 -19.59 1.24
N GLU A 2 11.85 -18.75 0.99
CA GLU A 2 12.36 -17.82 2.00
C GLU A 2 11.37 -16.67 2.19
N ALA A 3 11.16 -16.29 3.46
CA ALA A 3 10.35 -15.13 3.78
C ALA A 3 11.10 -13.85 3.36
N ARG A 4 10.38 -12.90 2.81
CA ARG A 4 10.92 -11.57 2.49
C ARG A 4 11.17 -10.80 3.80
N TRP A 5 12.10 -9.84 3.77
CA TRP A 5 12.50 -9.07 4.95
C TRP A 5 11.31 -8.50 5.74
N TYR A 6 10.36 -7.84 5.07
CA TYR A 6 9.18 -7.24 5.71
C TYR A 6 8.21 -8.28 6.30
N GLN A 7 8.17 -9.50 5.76
CA GLN A 7 7.36 -10.60 6.31
C GLN A 7 7.97 -11.14 7.60
N SER A 8 9.31 -11.23 7.64
CA SER A 8 10.05 -11.61 8.85
C SER A 8 9.95 -10.53 9.92
N GLU A 9 10.07 -9.26 9.55
CA GLU A 9 9.87 -8.12 10.47
C GLU A 9 8.46 -8.07 11.03
N ALA A 10 7.43 -8.28 10.19
CA ALA A 10 6.03 -8.33 10.64
C ALA A 10 5.80 -9.43 11.69
N ASN A 11 6.37 -10.63 11.46
CA ASN A 11 6.31 -11.72 12.42
C ASN A 11 7.02 -11.36 13.74
N ALA A 12 8.24 -10.83 13.67
CA ALA A 12 9.02 -10.44 14.84
C ALA A 12 8.32 -9.33 15.64
N ALA A 13 7.78 -8.30 14.96
CA ALA A 13 7.06 -7.20 15.57
C ALA A 13 5.79 -7.67 16.31
N ALA A 14 5.05 -8.64 15.75
CA ALA A 14 3.88 -9.18 16.41
C ALA A 14 4.24 -9.90 17.72
N TRP A 15 5.28 -10.71 17.72
CA TRP A 15 5.73 -11.42 18.92
C TRP A 15 6.35 -10.48 19.95
N GLN A 16 7.07 -9.46 19.52
CA GLN A 16 7.59 -8.41 20.41
C GLN A 16 6.44 -7.63 21.06
N TYR A 17 5.40 -7.28 20.30
CA TYR A 17 4.21 -6.59 20.80
C TYR A 17 3.48 -7.40 21.86
N ILE A 18 3.28 -8.70 21.60
CA ILE A 18 2.70 -9.64 22.56
C ILE A 18 3.57 -9.76 23.82
N GLY A 19 4.87 -9.94 23.63
CA GLY A 19 5.84 -10.12 24.73
C GLY A 19 5.98 -8.88 25.63
N SER A 20 5.75 -7.70 25.10
CA SER A 20 5.75 -6.44 25.87
C SER A 20 4.44 -6.19 26.65
N GLY A 21 3.45 -7.08 26.54
CA GLY A 21 2.18 -6.96 27.27
C GLY A 21 1.22 -5.90 26.72
N GLN A 22 1.45 -5.41 25.49
CA GLN A 22 0.61 -4.37 24.86
C GLN A 22 -0.75 -4.88 24.36
N GLY A 23 -1.00 -6.19 24.42
CA GLY A 23 -2.28 -6.79 24.05
C GLY A 23 -2.26 -7.47 22.68
N ASN A 24 -3.36 -7.36 21.92
CA ASN A 24 -3.52 -8.03 20.63
C ASN A 24 -3.03 -7.13 19.49
N PRO A 25 -1.99 -7.53 18.73
CA PRO A 25 -1.46 -6.74 17.64
C PRO A 25 -2.28 -6.84 16.36
N LEU A 26 -2.23 -5.76 15.56
CA LEU A 26 -2.67 -5.73 14.17
C LEU A 26 -1.45 -5.57 13.25
N ILE A 27 -1.37 -6.40 12.21
CA ILE A 27 -0.38 -6.30 11.14
C ILE A 27 -1.07 -5.75 9.89
N VAL A 28 -0.51 -4.68 9.34
CA VAL A 28 -1.03 -4.05 8.11
C VAL A 28 -0.08 -4.35 6.95
N LEU A 29 -0.58 -5.11 5.98
CA LEU A 29 0.17 -5.48 4.77
C LEU A 29 -0.71 -5.31 3.53
N PRO A 30 -0.22 -4.66 2.47
CA PRO A 30 -0.97 -4.51 1.23
C PRO A 30 -1.46 -5.84 0.64
N THR A 31 -2.50 -5.77 -0.18
CA THR A 31 -2.91 -6.91 -0.99
C THR A 31 -1.75 -7.32 -1.90
N GLY A 32 -1.47 -8.63 -2.00
CA GLY A 32 -0.32 -9.12 -2.79
C GLY A 32 1.01 -9.20 -2.02
N ALA A 33 1.15 -8.56 -0.85
CA ALA A 33 2.38 -8.59 -0.03
C ALA A 33 2.66 -9.94 0.65
N GLY A 34 1.77 -10.92 0.52
CA GLY A 34 1.98 -12.28 1.03
C GLY A 34 1.61 -12.45 2.50
N LYS A 35 0.47 -11.88 2.93
CA LYS A 35 -0.11 -12.09 4.28
C LYS A 35 -0.10 -13.57 4.72
N SER A 36 -0.36 -14.49 3.79
CA SER A 36 -0.36 -15.94 4.08
C SER A 36 1.00 -16.46 4.55
N ILE A 37 2.12 -15.84 4.12
CA ILE A 37 3.47 -16.21 4.58
C ILE A 37 3.65 -15.77 6.04
N VAL A 38 3.23 -14.55 6.37
CA VAL A 38 3.29 -14.05 7.77
C VAL A 38 2.42 -14.90 8.68
N ILE A 39 1.21 -15.29 8.24
CA ILE A 39 0.34 -16.23 8.97
C ILE A 39 1.08 -17.55 9.21
N ALA A 40 1.74 -18.11 8.21
CA ALA A 40 2.50 -19.36 8.34
C ALA A 40 3.69 -19.22 9.32
N LEU A 41 4.40 -18.07 9.31
CA LEU A 41 5.48 -17.79 10.26
C LEU A 41 4.97 -17.71 11.70
N LEU A 42 3.87 -17.00 11.94
CA LEU A 42 3.23 -16.88 13.25
C LEU A 42 2.81 -18.26 13.78
N ILE A 43 2.18 -19.07 12.93
CA ILE A 43 1.72 -20.42 13.27
C ILE A 43 2.91 -21.32 13.61
N ARG A 44 3.94 -21.36 12.77
CA ARG A 44 5.12 -22.17 13.00
C ARG A 44 5.75 -21.85 14.35
N GLN A 45 5.96 -20.57 14.63
CA GLN A 45 6.54 -20.11 15.90
C GLN A 45 5.67 -20.50 17.10
N ALA A 46 4.35 -20.32 16.99
CA ALA A 46 3.44 -20.69 18.07
C ALA A 46 3.45 -22.21 18.33
N VAL A 47 3.45 -23.03 17.28
CA VAL A 47 3.48 -24.51 17.41
C VAL A 47 4.83 -24.98 17.97
N GLU A 48 5.96 -24.37 17.58
CA GLU A 48 7.28 -24.63 18.17
C GLU A 48 7.30 -24.37 19.69
N TRP A 49 6.49 -23.41 20.16
CA TRP A 49 6.31 -23.13 21.59
C TRP A 49 5.21 -23.98 22.25
N GLY A 50 4.74 -25.03 21.56
CA GLY A 50 3.72 -25.95 22.07
C GLY A 50 2.31 -25.37 22.12
N GLN A 51 2.05 -24.27 21.42
CA GLN A 51 0.72 -23.66 21.38
C GLN A 51 -0.16 -24.28 20.31
N ARG A 52 -1.45 -24.39 20.60
CA ARG A 52 -2.48 -24.73 19.60
C ARG A 52 -3.04 -23.45 18.99
N VAL A 53 -3.25 -23.45 17.68
CA VAL A 53 -3.59 -22.25 16.90
C VAL A 53 -4.93 -22.40 16.20
N LEU A 54 -5.73 -21.34 16.17
CA LEU A 54 -6.88 -21.19 15.28
C LEU A 54 -6.61 -20.10 14.24
N VAL A 55 -6.98 -20.36 12.99
CA VAL A 55 -7.00 -19.37 11.93
C VAL A 55 -8.44 -19.12 11.54
N LEU A 56 -8.93 -17.92 11.75
CA LEU A 56 -10.30 -17.53 11.45
C LEU A 56 -10.38 -16.80 10.12
N ALA A 57 -11.29 -17.23 9.26
CA ALA A 57 -11.62 -16.54 8.02
C ALA A 57 -13.14 -16.47 7.81
N HIS A 58 -13.56 -15.48 7.04
CA HIS A 58 -14.99 -15.21 6.83
C HIS A 58 -15.59 -16.02 5.69
N ARG A 59 -14.81 -16.39 4.67
CA ARG A 59 -15.27 -17.09 3.46
C ARG A 59 -14.68 -18.50 3.37
N LYS A 60 -15.50 -19.47 2.99
CA LYS A 60 -15.10 -20.88 2.86
C LYS A 60 -13.98 -21.12 1.84
N GLU A 61 -13.96 -20.36 0.75
CA GLU A 61 -12.94 -20.47 -0.30
C GLU A 61 -11.54 -20.08 0.23
N LEU A 62 -11.49 -19.14 1.16
CA LEU A 62 -10.25 -18.70 1.83
C LEU A 62 -9.73 -19.76 2.80
N LEU A 63 -10.62 -20.51 3.46
CA LEU A 63 -10.24 -21.51 4.45
C LEU A 63 -9.39 -22.62 3.85
N GLN A 64 -9.86 -23.22 2.76
CA GLN A 64 -9.13 -24.29 2.10
C GLN A 64 -7.80 -23.79 1.53
N GLN A 65 -7.81 -22.65 0.85
CA GLN A 65 -6.58 -22.05 0.31
C GLN A 65 -5.58 -21.67 1.39
N ASN A 66 -6.05 -21.15 2.53
CA ASN A 66 -5.19 -20.83 3.66
C ASN A 66 -4.62 -22.11 4.28
N ALA A 67 -5.42 -23.15 4.47
CA ALA A 67 -4.96 -24.42 5.00
C ALA A 67 -3.88 -25.04 4.11
N GLU A 68 -4.13 -25.19 2.81
CA GLU A 68 -3.16 -25.72 1.82
C GLU A 68 -1.85 -24.89 1.78
N LYS A 69 -1.96 -23.55 1.89
CA LYS A 69 -0.79 -22.67 1.94
C LYS A 69 0.00 -22.84 3.24
N ILE A 70 -0.70 -22.91 4.39
CA ILE A 70 -0.06 -23.11 5.69
C ILE A 70 0.64 -24.47 5.71
N GLU A 71 0.00 -25.54 5.29
CA GLU A 71 0.61 -26.87 5.20
C GLU A 71 1.87 -26.87 4.33
N ARG A 72 1.78 -26.29 3.13
CA ARG A 72 2.92 -26.20 2.21
C ARG A 72 4.09 -25.39 2.76
N LEU A 73 3.80 -24.31 3.50
CA LEU A 73 4.83 -23.40 4.02
C LEU A 73 5.44 -23.86 5.34
N THR A 74 4.67 -24.56 6.17
CA THR A 74 5.09 -24.97 7.52
C THR A 74 5.45 -26.44 7.63
N GLY A 75 4.90 -27.29 6.73
CA GLY A 75 4.97 -28.74 6.86
C GLY A 75 4.05 -29.32 7.95
N LEU A 76 3.25 -28.48 8.61
CA LEU A 76 2.30 -28.89 9.63
C LEU A 76 1.00 -29.41 9.00
N GLN A 77 0.37 -30.39 9.64
CA GLN A 77 -0.99 -30.79 9.28
C GLN A 77 -1.98 -29.73 9.78
N VAL A 78 -2.88 -29.28 8.91
CA VAL A 78 -3.89 -28.27 9.21
C VAL A 78 -5.28 -28.84 9.13
N GLY A 79 -6.00 -28.81 10.24
CA GLY A 79 -7.41 -29.20 10.30
C GLY A 79 -8.31 -28.13 9.66
N LEU A 80 -9.48 -28.55 9.21
CA LEU A 80 -10.52 -27.66 8.68
C LEU A 80 -11.81 -27.82 9.48
N ASN A 81 -12.42 -26.69 9.86
CA ASN A 81 -13.74 -26.68 10.48
C ASN A 81 -14.65 -25.66 9.77
N SER A 82 -15.51 -26.18 8.91
CA SER A 82 -16.44 -25.37 8.13
C SER A 82 -17.62 -26.20 7.66
N ALA A 83 -18.83 -25.81 8.03
CA ALA A 83 -20.06 -26.44 7.56
C ALA A 83 -20.18 -26.39 6.03
N GLY A 84 -19.75 -25.28 5.41
CA GLY A 84 -19.76 -25.11 3.96
C GLY A 84 -18.82 -26.06 3.20
N LEU A 85 -17.78 -26.59 3.87
CA LEU A 85 -16.85 -27.60 3.35
C LEU A 85 -17.19 -29.01 3.84
N LYS A 86 -18.21 -29.18 4.70
CA LYS A 86 -18.59 -30.44 5.35
C LYS A 86 -17.43 -31.07 6.12
N GLN A 87 -16.58 -30.26 6.73
CA GLN A 87 -15.44 -30.71 7.53
C GLN A 87 -15.57 -30.15 8.96
N ARG A 88 -15.24 -30.99 9.95
CA ARG A 88 -15.31 -30.65 11.37
C ARG A 88 -14.11 -31.25 12.10
N ASP A 89 -13.01 -30.51 12.12
CA ASP A 89 -11.84 -30.83 12.93
C ASP A 89 -11.82 -29.90 14.16
N ILE A 90 -11.61 -30.48 15.34
CA ILE A 90 -11.49 -29.77 16.62
C ILE A 90 -10.20 -30.13 17.36
N ASP A 91 -9.48 -31.16 16.91
CA ASP A 91 -8.37 -31.80 17.63
C ASP A 91 -7.00 -31.38 17.12
N SER A 92 -6.86 -31.03 15.86
CA SER A 92 -5.57 -30.64 15.28
C SER A 92 -4.93 -29.45 16.01
N ALA A 93 -3.59 -29.44 16.03
CA ALA A 93 -2.83 -28.34 16.63
C ALA A 93 -3.09 -26.99 15.93
N VAL A 94 -3.26 -27.02 14.62
CA VAL A 94 -3.61 -25.88 13.78
C VAL A 94 -4.92 -26.18 13.05
N ILE A 95 -5.90 -25.29 13.20
CA ILE A 95 -7.20 -25.46 12.54
C ILE A 95 -7.59 -24.15 11.84
N CYS A 96 -7.96 -24.23 10.57
CA CYS A 96 -8.61 -23.15 9.85
C CYS A 96 -10.13 -23.26 10.00
N CYS A 97 -10.76 -22.22 10.54
CA CYS A 97 -12.17 -22.22 10.91
C CYS A 97 -12.94 -21.12 10.18
N GLY A 98 -14.14 -21.49 9.68
CA GLY A 98 -15.14 -20.51 9.24
C GLY A 98 -15.94 -19.99 10.44
N ILE A 99 -15.83 -18.72 10.78
CA ILE A 99 -16.47 -18.15 11.96
C ILE A 99 -17.98 -18.44 12.03
N GLN A 100 -18.67 -18.43 10.90
CA GLN A 100 -20.11 -18.75 10.82
C GLN A 100 -20.43 -20.17 11.26
N SER A 101 -19.46 -21.09 11.15
CA SER A 101 -19.64 -22.51 11.52
C SER A 101 -19.31 -22.79 12.97
N VAL A 102 -18.45 -21.97 13.60
CA VAL A 102 -17.84 -22.32 14.90
C VAL A 102 -18.20 -21.39 16.04
N TYR A 103 -18.84 -20.25 15.79
CA TYR A 103 -19.00 -19.21 16.80
C TYR A 103 -19.77 -19.62 18.06
N ARG A 104 -20.58 -20.69 18.00
CA ARG A 104 -21.33 -21.25 19.15
C ARG A 104 -20.61 -22.39 19.87
N ASP A 105 -19.59 -22.96 19.22
CA ASP A 105 -18.96 -24.21 19.65
C ASP A 105 -17.54 -24.01 20.19
N ALA A 106 -17.23 -22.79 20.66
CA ALA A 106 -15.89 -22.41 21.11
C ALA A 106 -15.30 -23.38 22.16
N ALA A 107 -16.16 -23.93 23.06
CA ALA A 107 -15.74 -24.86 24.09
C ALA A 107 -15.13 -26.17 23.55
N GLU A 108 -15.54 -26.61 22.37
CA GLU A 108 -15.07 -27.86 21.78
C GLU A 108 -13.60 -27.78 21.32
N PHE A 109 -13.11 -26.59 21.03
CA PHE A 109 -11.73 -26.38 20.59
C PHE A 109 -10.69 -26.49 21.70
N GLY A 110 -11.13 -26.51 22.96
CA GLY A 110 -10.25 -26.56 24.13
C GLY A 110 -9.36 -25.31 24.25
N LYS A 111 -8.24 -25.43 24.94
CA LYS A 111 -7.29 -24.32 25.13
C LYS A 111 -6.53 -24.06 23.83
N ARG A 112 -6.60 -22.83 23.34
CA ARG A 112 -5.82 -22.30 22.21
C ARG A 112 -4.96 -21.15 22.72
N GLY A 113 -3.70 -21.09 22.28
CA GLY A 113 -2.76 -20.03 22.68
C GLY A 113 -2.78 -18.84 21.74
N LEU A 114 -3.04 -19.10 20.45
CA LEU A 114 -3.05 -18.09 19.41
C LEU A 114 -4.30 -18.22 18.53
N VAL A 115 -4.92 -17.08 18.23
CA VAL A 115 -5.94 -16.93 17.20
C VAL A 115 -5.43 -15.95 16.16
N VAL A 116 -5.29 -16.40 14.92
CA VAL A 116 -4.92 -15.55 13.79
C VAL A 116 -6.17 -15.22 12.99
N ILE A 117 -6.36 -13.96 12.69
CA ILE A 117 -7.55 -13.46 12.01
C ILE A 117 -7.13 -12.80 10.69
N ASP A 118 -7.44 -13.49 9.58
CA ASP A 118 -7.21 -12.95 8.26
C ASP A 118 -8.34 -12.01 7.86
N GLU A 119 -8.02 -10.96 7.13
CA GLU A 119 -8.92 -9.85 6.75
C GLU A 119 -9.62 -9.23 7.98
N ALA A 120 -8.83 -8.85 8.98
CA ALA A 120 -9.30 -8.35 10.28
C ALA A 120 -10.28 -7.15 10.20
N HIS A 121 -10.29 -6.41 9.09
CA HIS A 121 -11.25 -5.32 8.85
C HIS A 121 -12.71 -5.80 8.73
N LEU A 122 -12.96 -7.10 8.53
CA LEU A 122 -14.31 -7.67 8.47
C LEU A 122 -14.92 -7.96 9.85
N ILE A 123 -14.13 -7.83 10.93
CA ILE A 123 -14.58 -8.17 12.28
C ILE A 123 -15.30 -6.98 12.91
N SER A 124 -16.51 -7.19 13.41
CA SER A 124 -17.17 -6.21 14.28
C SER A 124 -16.60 -6.28 15.70
N ASP A 125 -16.38 -5.13 16.34
CA ASP A 125 -15.98 -5.04 17.74
C ASP A 125 -17.14 -5.30 18.72
N ASP A 126 -18.38 -5.41 18.21
CA ASP A 126 -19.53 -5.75 19.02
C ASP A 126 -19.36 -7.14 19.67
N ALA A 127 -19.44 -7.16 21.01
CA ALA A 127 -19.37 -8.40 21.80
C ALA A 127 -20.48 -9.40 21.43
N GLY A 128 -21.62 -8.93 20.92
CA GLY A 128 -22.72 -9.73 20.40
C GLY A 128 -22.47 -10.33 19.01
N SER A 129 -21.44 -9.87 18.30
CA SER A 129 -21.06 -10.42 17.00
C SER A 129 -20.56 -11.87 17.13
N MET A 130 -20.58 -12.62 16.01
CA MET A 130 -20.05 -13.98 15.97
C MET A 130 -18.60 -14.07 16.46
N TYR A 131 -17.76 -13.10 16.06
CA TYR A 131 -16.37 -13.04 16.53
C TYR A 131 -16.28 -12.70 18.00
N GLY A 132 -17.07 -11.71 18.48
CA GLY A 132 -17.09 -11.30 19.88
C GLY A 132 -17.49 -12.45 20.80
N GLN A 133 -18.56 -13.18 20.46
CA GLN A 133 -19.02 -14.35 21.22
C GLN A 133 -17.95 -15.44 21.23
N PHE A 134 -17.42 -15.83 20.08
CA PHE A 134 -16.44 -16.91 19.96
C PHE A 134 -15.15 -16.63 20.74
N LEU A 135 -14.59 -15.44 20.57
CA LEU A 135 -13.34 -15.04 21.24
C LEU A 135 -13.53 -14.90 22.76
N THR A 136 -14.70 -14.42 23.19
CA THR A 136 -15.02 -14.33 24.62
C THR A 136 -15.07 -15.72 25.26
N GLU A 137 -15.73 -16.68 24.63
CA GLU A 137 -15.79 -18.06 25.14
C GLU A 137 -14.41 -18.74 25.13
N LEU A 138 -13.60 -18.56 24.07
CA LEU A 138 -12.22 -19.08 24.04
C LEU A 138 -11.35 -18.48 25.16
N ARG A 139 -11.52 -17.20 25.50
CA ARG A 139 -10.78 -16.55 26.59
C ARG A 139 -11.15 -17.11 27.97
N LYS A 140 -12.36 -17.60 28.16
CA LYS A 140 -12.73 -18.32 29.41
C LYS A 140 -11.94 -19.62 29.57
N LEU A 141 -11.59 -20.30 28.46
CA LEU A 141 -10.79 -21.52 28.48
C LEU A 141 -9.29 -21.24 28.62
N ASN A 142 -8.81 -20.13 28.04
CA ASN A 142 -7.43 -19.67 28.14
C ASN A 142 -7.36 -18.14 28.18
N SER A 143 -7.24 -17.58 29.39
CA SER A 143 -7.14 -16.14 29.62
C SER A 143 -5.85 -15.52 29.05
N ARG A 144 -4.84 -16.35 28.74
CA ARG A 144 -3.57 -15.93 28.11
C ARG A 144 -3.57 -16.08 26.58
N MET A 145 -4.73 -16.29 25.97
CA MET A 145 -4.86 -16.38 24.53
C MET A 145 -4.66 -15.00 23.90
N PHE A 146 -3.82 -14.95 22.85
CA PHE A 146 -3.62 -13.76 22.03
C PHE A 146 -4.34 -13.87 20.70
N CYS A 147 -4.78 -12.72 20.19
CA CYS A 147 -5.31 -12.58 18.84
C CYS A 147 -4.37 -11.71 18.02
N VAL A 148 -3.97 -12.18 16.84
CA VAL A 148 -3.21 -11.40 15.85
C VAL A 148 -4.08 -11.18 14.64
N GLY A 149 -4.34 -9.91 14.29
CA GLY A 149 -5.08 -9.54 13.09
C GLY A 149 -4.14 -9.23 11.92
N LEU A 150 -4.53 -9.64 10.72
CA LEU A 150 -3.87 -9.21 9.48
C LEU A 150 -4.90 -8.53 8.57
N THR A 151 -4.54 -7.41 7.99
CA THR A 151 -5.42 -6.66 7.07
C THR A 151 -4.60 -5.87 6.05
N ALA A 152 -5.23 -5.47 4.96
CA ALA A 152 -4.67 -4.49 4.04
C ALA A 152 -5.04 -3.05 4.43
N THR A 153 -6.11 -2.87 5.21
CA THR A 153 -6.64 -1.57 5.62
C THR A 153 -6.90 -1.57 7.14
N PRO A 154 -6.25 -0.67 7.92
CA PRO A 154 -6.38 -0.65 9.37
C PRO A 154 -7.60 0.12 9.88
N TYR A 155 -8.56 0.43 9.01
CA TYR A 155 -9.77 1.20 9.32
C TYR A 155 -10.99 0.63 8.59
N ARG A 156 -12.18 0.98 9.09
CA ARG A 156 -13.49 0.72 8.47
C ARG A 156 -14.16 2.02 8.11
N THR A 157 -14.93 2.00 7.02
CA THR A 157 -15.61 3.17 6.46
C THR A 157 -16.50 3.91 7.48
N ASN A 158 -17.17 3.18 8.37
CA ASN A 158 -18.15 3.76 9.30
C ASN A 158 -17.70 3.75 10.77
N GLU A 159 -16.65 3.00 11.12
CA GLU A 159 -16.26 2.74 12.52
C GLU A 159 -14.85 3.29 12.85
N GLY A 160 -14.12 3.79 11.85
CA GLY A 160 -12.76 4.34 12.02
C GLY A 160 -11.68 3.26 12.21
N SER A 161 -10.66 3.54 13.02
CA SER A 161 -9.53 2.65 13.27
C SER A 161 -9.96 1.29 13.84
N LEU A 162 -9.30 0.20 13.42
CA LEU A 162 -9.48 -1.15 14.00
C LEU A 162 -8.80 -1.31 15.36
N CYS A 163 -7.94 -0.36 15.74
CA CYS A 163 -7.17 -0.39 16.98
C CYS A 163 -7.60 0.72 17.93
N GLY A 164 -7.46 0.47 19.22
CA GLY A 164 -7.70 1.45 20.27
C GLY A 164 -8.30 0.84 21.54
N ASP A 165 -8.58 1.69 22.52
CA ASP A 165 -9.17 1.30 23.78
C ASP A 165 -10.56 0.67 23.57
N GLY A 166 -10.78 -0.48 24.21
CA GLY A 166 -12.04 -1.23 24.08
C GLY A 166 -12.21 -2.00 22.77
N ARG A 167 -11.25 -1.94 21.84
CA ARG A 167 -11.26 -2.72 20.61
C ARG A 167 -10.54 -4.06 20.77
N LEU A 168 -10.78 -4.98 19.82
CA LEU A 168 -10.13 -6.29 19.83
C LEU A 168 -8.60 -6.15 19.69
N PHE A 169 -8.15 -5.25 18.82
CA PHE A 169 -6.73 -4.96 18.59
C PHE A 169 -6.31 -3.70 19.34
N SER A 170 -5.21 -3.80 20.08
CA SER A 170 -4.71 -2.70 20.91
C SER A 170 -3.94 -1.67 20.08
N GLY A 171 -3.25 -2.11 19.02
CA GLY A 171 -2.48 -1.24 18.16
C GLY A 171 -1.93 -1.95 16.92
N VAL A 172 -1.44 -1.15 15.97
CA VAL A 172 -0.71 -1.63 14.79
C VAL A 172 0.73 -1.88 15.24
N CYS A 173 1.17 -3.14 15.19
CA CYS A 173 2.55 -3.51 15.53
C CYS A 173 3.51 -3.41 14.34
N TYR A 174 2.98 -3.55 13.13
CA TYR A 174 3.77 -3.46 11.89
C TYR A 174 2.89 -3.01 10.73
N GLU A 175 3.44 -2.12 9.92
CA GLU A 175 2.81 -1.65 8.69
C GLU A 175 3.84 -1.60 7.56
N ALA A 176 3.56 -2.28 6.44
CA ALA A 176 4.34 -2.13 5.21
C ALA A 176 3.60 -1.22 4.24
N LYS A 177 4.22 -0.10 3.88
CA LYS A 177 3.66 0.83 2.91
C LYS A 177 3.72 0.25 1.49
N THR A 178 2.63 0.41 0.73
CA THR A 178 2.53 -0.10 -0.66
C THR A 178 3.65 0.45 -1.54
N GLY A 179 3.92 1.76 -1.47
CA GLY A 179 4.98 2.41 -2.24
C GLY A 179 6.36 1.81 -1.96
N THR A 180 6.71 1.57 -0.69
CA THR A 180 7.99 0.93 -0.32
C THR A 180 8.15 -0.46 -0.93
N LEU A 181 7.05 -1.24 -0.99
CA LEU A 181 7.10 -2.58 -1.58
C LEU A 181 7.15 -2.55 -3.12
N ILE A 182 6.57 -1.54 -3.76
CA ILE A 182 6.69 -1.30 -5.19
C ILE A 182 8.12 -0.89 -5.54
N ASP A 183 8.69 0.08 -4.82
CA ASP A 183 10.07 0.57 -5.02
C ASP A 183 11.10 -0.55 -4.80
N GLY A 184 10.82 -1.43 -3.85
CA GLY A 184 11.65 -2.62 -3.59
C GLY A 184 11.47 -3.77 -4.58
N GLY A 185 10.57 -3.65 -5.58
CA GLY A 185 10.28 -4.71 -6.54
C GLY A 185 9.53 -5.91 -5.97
N TYR A 186 8.87 -5.77 -4.83
CA TYR A 186 8.06 -6.82 -4.21
C TYR A 186 6.61 -6.81 -4.66
N LEU A 187 6.13 -5.65 -5.11
CA LEU A 187 4.83 -5.45 -5.73
C LEU A 187 4.98 -4.81 -7.10
N SER A 188 4.04 -5.08 -8.00
CA SER A 188 3.98 -4.49 -9.33
C SER A 188 3.59 -3.02 -9.23
N ARG A 189 4.21 -2.18 -10.07
CA ARG A 189 3.78 -0.80 -10.25
C ARG A 189 2.33 -0.78 -10.76
N LEU A 190 1.54 0.17 -10.25
CA LEU A 190 0.21 0.45 -10.77
C LEU A 190 0.26 1.74 -11.61
N THR A 191 -0.33 1.70 -12.79
CA THR A 191 -0.56 2.88 -13.63
C THR A 191 -2.06 3.08 -13.77
N ASN A 192 -2.51 4.31 -13.92
CA ASN A 192 -3.91 4.58 -14.16
C ASN A 192 -4.13 5.27 -15.51
N ASN A 193 -5.32 5.08 -16.03
CA ASN A 193 -5.88 5.89 -17.08
C ASN A 193 -7.27 6.34 -16.60
N PRO A 194 -7.49 7.64 -16.39
CA PRO A 194 -8.81 8.15 -16.05
C PRO A 194 -9.77 7.80 -17.19
N ALA A 195 -10.84 7.08 -16.88
CA ALA A 195 -11.86 6.74 -17.87
C ALA A 195 -12.65 8.00 -18.27
N ASP A 196 -12.82 8.20 -19.57
CA ASP A 196 -13.68 9.27 -20.10
C ASP A 196 -15.16 8.88 -20.00
N SER A 197 -15.47 7.58 -20.10
CA SER A 197 -16.82 7.00 -20.01
C SER A 197 -17.19 6.66 -18.56
N GLN A 198 -17.40 7.68 -17.72
CA GLN A 198 -17.83 7.47 -16.32
C GLN A 198 -19.34 7.41 -16.20
N ALA A 199 -19.85 6.50 -15.34
CA ALA A 199 -21.27 6.44 -15.00
C ALA A 199 -21.68 7.63 -14.14
N ASP A 200 -22.87 8.20 -14.39
CA ASP A 200 -23.44 9.23 -13.53
C ASP A 200 -24.05 8.58 -12.28
N LEU A 201 -23.42 8.80 -11.14
CA LEU A 201 -23.85 8.26 -9.85
C LEU A 201 -24.77 9.23 -9.08
N LYS A 202 -25.17 10.36 -9.70
CA LYS A 202 -26.11 11.28 -9.06
C LYS A 202 -27.46 10.59 -8.84
N GLY A 203 -27.91 10.59 -7.59
CA GLY A 203 -29.17 9.98 -7.20
C GLY A 203 -29.08 8.50 -6.83
N VAL A 204 -27.94 7.84 -6.95
CA VAL A 204 -27.74 6.48 -6.43
C VAL A 204 -27.70 6.52 -4.90
N ALA A 205 -28.64 5.83 -4.25
CA ALA A 205 -28.73 5.83 -2.80
C ALA A 205 -27.58 5.06 -2.13
N VAL A 206 -27.15 5.56 -0.96
CA VAL A 206 -26.17 4.90 -0.08
C VAL A 206 -26.91 4.36 1.14
N ARG A 207 -26.75 3.06 1.43
CA ARG A 207 -27.31 2.41 2.62
C ARG A 207 -26.22 1.55 3.29
N GLY A 208 -26.13 1.63 4.63
CA GLY A 208 -25.13 0.87 5.38
C GLY A 208 -23.69 1.22 5.01
N GLY A 209 -23.44 2.41 4.45
CA GLY A 209 -22.11 2.85 4.03
C GLY A 209 -21.66 2.34 2.66
N GLU A 210 -22.58 1.79 1.84
CA GLU A 210 -22.30 1.35 0.47
C GLU A 210 -23.45 1.74 -0.47
N PHE A 211 -23.16 1.85 -1.77
CA PHE A 211 -24.15 2.10 -2.80
C PHE A 211 -25.18 0.96 -2.86
N VAL A 212 -26.46 1.32 -3.10
CA VAL A 212 -27.50 0.32 -3.31
C VAL A 212 -27.24 -0.40 -4.63
N ALA A 213 -26.93 -1.71 -4.55
CA ALA A 213 -26.42 -2.50 -5.68
C ALA A 213 -27.30 -2.41 -6.94
N ALA A 214 -28.63 -2.52 -6.80
CA ALA A 214 -29.55 -2.45 -7.94
C ALA A 214 -29.62 -1.06 -8.59
N GLU A 215 -29.42 0.01 -7.83
CA GLU A 215 -29.38 1.37 -8.35
C GLU A 215 -28.04 1.67 -9.02
N MET A 216 -26.96 1.19 -8.43
CA MET A 216 -25.62 1.27 -9.02
C MET A 216 -25.56 0.48 -10.32
N GLU A 217 -26.07 -0.76 -10.36
CA GLU A 217 -26.14 -1.56 -11.59
C GLU A 217 -26.88 -0.83 -12.70
N ARG A 218 -28.03 -0.21 -12.40
CA ARG A 218 -28.80 0.59 -13.38
C ARG A 218 -28.00 1.79 -13.91
N ALA A 219 -27.21 2.45 -13.06
CA ALA A 219 -26.38 3.59 -13.49
C ALA A 219 -25.27 3.18 -14.47
N PHE A 220 -24.83 1.92 -14.43
CA PHE A 220 -23.82 1.36 -15.33
C PHE A 220 -24.41 0.60 -16.54
N SER A 221 -25.72 0.33 -16.58
CA SER A 221 -26.37 -0.59 -17.54
C SER A 221 -27.05 0.09 -18.73
N GLY A 222 -26.63 1.27 -19.16
CA GLY A 222 -27.06 1.85 -20.43
C GLY A 222 -26.26 1.26 -21.60
N ASP A 223 -26.93 0.81 -22.67
CA ASP A 223 -26.25 0.20 -23.83
C ASP A 223 -25.14 1.10 -24.39
N ASP A 224 -25.39 2.41 -24.51
CA ASP A 224 -24.40 3.38 -24.95
C ASP A 224 -23.22 3.51 -23.99
N ILE A 225 -23.49 3.45 -22.66
CA ILE A 225 -22.47 3.56 -21.62
C ILE A 225 -21.59 2.31 -21.63
N ILE A 226 -22.19 1.11 -21.72
CA ILE A 226 -21.46 -0.15 -21.78
C ILE A 226 -20.61 -0.21 -23.03
N HIS A 227 -21.18 0.13 -24.19
CA HIS A 227 -20.45 0.11 -25.45
C HIS A 227 -19.28 1.09 -25.43
N ALA A 228 -19.48 2.32 -24.96
CA ALA A 228 -18.43 3.32 -24.85
C ALA A 228 -17.31 2.86 -23.89
N ALA A 229 -17.67 2.35 -22.72
CA ALA A 229 -16.70 1.83 -21.74
C ALA A 229 -15.92 0.63 -22.29
N CYS A 230 -16.58 -0.30 -23.01
CA CYS A 230 -15.92 -1.46 -23.61
C CYS A 230 -14.98 -1.07 -24.77
N CYS A 231 -15.35 -0.08 -25.60
CA CYS A 231 -14.47 0.47 -26.63
C CYS A 231 -13.22 1.10 -26.00
N GLU A 232 -13.40 1.96 -24.99
CA GLU A 232 -12.29 2.59 -24.27
C GLU A 232 -11.39 1.55 -23.60
N LEU A 233 -11.99 0.55 -22.93
CA LEU A 233 -11.29 -0.55 -22.29
C LEU A 233 -10.45 -1.35 -23.30
N THR A 234 -11.00 -1.63 -24.47
CA THR A 234 -10.31 -2.40 -25.53
C THR A 234 -9.09 -1.65 -26.06
N ILE A 235 -9.22 -0.33 -26.28
CA ILE A 235 -8.12 0.53 -26.74
C ILE A 235 -7.06 0.67 -25.64
N ALA A 236 -7.48 0.99 -24.40
CA ALA A 236 -6.54 1.19 -23.30
C ALA A 236 -5.78 -0.08 -22.91
N CYS A 237 -6.38 -1.25 -23.13
CA CYS A 237 -5.75 -2.54 -22.88
C CYS A 237 -5.00 -3.10 -24.09
N GLU A 238 -4.73 -2.32 -25.13
CA GLU A 238 -3.88 -2.77 -26.24
C GLU A 238 -2.50 -3.19 -25.68
N GLY A 239 -2.04 -4.39 -26.05
CA GLY A 239 -0.79 -4.98 -25.54
C GLY A 239 -0.88 -5.60 -24.13
N ARG A 240 -2.01 -5.56 -23.43
CA ARG A 240 -2.23 -6.25 -22.16
C ARG A 240 -2.68 -7.69 -22.41
N ASN A 241 -2.21 -8.61 -21.58
CA ASN A 241 -2.43 -10.05 -21.78
C ASN A 241 -3.44 -10.66 -20.81
N SER A 242 -3.72 -10.01 -19.68
CA SER A 242 -4.57 -10.58 -18.62
C SER A 242 -5.37 -9.46 -17.96
N VAL A 243 -6.60 -9.23 -18.45
CA VAL A 243 -7.49 -8.15 -18.07
C VAL A 243 -8.60 -8.66 -17.16
N LEU A 244 -8.65 -8.17 -15.92
CA LEU A 244 -9.69 -8.49 -14.95
C LEU A 244 -10.69 -7.34 -14.85
N VAL A 245 -11.97 -7.63 -15.09
CA VAL A 245 -13.04 -6.62 -15.13
C VAL A 245 -14.01 -6.85 -13.97
N PHE A 246 -14.22 -5.84 -13.15
CA PHE A 246 -15.18 -5.83 -12.03
C PHE A 246 -16.43 -5.05 -12.41
N CYS A 247 -17.58 -5.70 -12.40
CA CYS A 247 -18.87 -5.10 -12.75
C CYS A 247 -19.76 -4.82 -11.55
N ALA A 248 -20.75 -3.93 -11.75
CA ALA A 248 -21.67 -3.47 -10.72
C ALA A 248 -22.72 -4.52 -10.32
N GLY A 249 -23.11 -5.38 -11.26
CA GLY A 249 -24.11 -6.43 -11.05
C GLY A 249 -24.05 -7.53 -12.12
N VAL A 250 -24.87 -8.56 -11.97
CA VAL A 250 -24.83 -9.76 -12.84
C VAL A 250 -25.26 -9.42 -14.26
N SER A 251 -26.40 -8.74 -14.44
CA SER A 251 -26.88 -8.33 -15.77
C SER A 251 -25.89 -7.41 -16.47
N HIS A 252 -25.30 -6.45 -15.75
CA HIS A 252 -24.25 -5.59 -16.26
C HIS A 252 -23.01 -6.39 -16.71
N ALA A 253 -22.58 -7.39 -15.93
CA ALA A 253 -21.43 -8.23 -16.27
C ALA A 253 -21.66 -9.08 -17.52
N GLU A 254 -22.88 -9.60 -17.72
CA GLU A 254 -23.28 -10.33 -18.92
C GLU A 254 -23.22 -9.44 -20.17
N GLN A 255 -23.74 -8.21 -20.08
CA GLN A 255 -23.72 -7.24 -21.16
C GLN A 255 -22.28 -6.79 -21.50
N VAL A 256 -21.45 -6.51 -20.50
CA VAL A 256 -20.02 -6.20 -20.68
C VAL A 256 -19.27 -7.35 -21.33
N ALA A 257 -19.52 -8.61 -20.89
CA ALA A 257 -18.89 -9.78 -21.48
C ALA A 257 -19.31 -10.00 -22.94
N ALA A 258 -20.58 -9.76 -23.28
CA ALA A 258 -21.07 -9.81 -24.65
C ALA A 258 -20.42 -8.71 -25.52
N ALA A 259 -20.43 -7.46 -25.08
CA ALA A 259 -19.82 -6.34 -25.80
C ALA A 259 -18.31 -6.57 -26.05
N LEU A 260 -17.58 -7.07 -25.06
CA LEU A 260 -16.16 -7.38 -25.21
C LEU A 260 -15.91 -8.52 -26.22
N ARG A 261 -16.76 -9.56 -26.26
CA ARG A 261 -16.67 -10.62 -27.29
C ARG A 261 -16.88 -10.06 -28.68
N ASP A 262 -17.88 -9.22 -28.86
CA ASP A 262 -18.23 -8.60 -30.15
C ASP A 262 -17.12 -7.67 -30.63
N LEU A 263 -16.56 -6.84 -29.73
CA LEU A 263 -15.52 -5.87 -30.07
C LEU A 263 -14.14 -6.51 -30.35
N THR A 264 -13.80 -7.58 -29.61
CA THR A 264 -12.46 -8.19 -29.67
C THR A 264 -12.38 -9.46 -30.49
N ALA A 265 -13.52 -10.09 -30.80
CA ALA A 265 -13.62 -11.44 -31.38
C ALA A 265 -12.84 -12.50 -30.55
N GLN A 266 -12.74 -12.30 -29.25
CA GLN A 266 -12.04 -13.20 -28.31
C GLN A 266 -13.02 -13.80 -27.30
N ASP A 267 -12.66 -14.98 -26.76
CA ASP A 267 -13.39 -15.55 -25.64
C ASP A 267 -13.22 -14.70 -24.38
N VAL A 268 -14.35 -14.49 -23.70
CA VAL A 268 -14.42 -13.72 -22.45
C VAL A 268 -14.98 -14.61 -21.35
N GLY A 269 -14.19 -14.84 -20.31
CA GLY A 269 -14.65 -15.56 -19.12
C GLY A 269 -15.61 -14.69 -18.30
N LEU A 270 -16.69 -15.29 -17.81
CA LEU A 270 -17.65 -14.64 -16.91
C LEU A 270 -17.79 -15.45 -15.62
N VAL A 271 -17.57 -14.78 -14.47
CA VAL A 271 -17.66 -15.41 -13.15
C VAL A 271 -18.52 -14.56 -12.22
N THR A 272 -19.66 -15.09 -11.83
CA THR A 272 -20.59 -14.47 -10.88
C THR A 272 -20.85 -15.39 -9.69
N GLY A 273 -21.64 -14.93 -8.73
CA GLY A 273 -22.12 -15.78 -7.63
C GLY A 273 -22.92 -16.99 -8.10
N GLU A 274 -23.59 -16.87 -9.24
CA GLU A 274 -24.46 -17.90 -9.83
C GLU A 274 -23.73 -18.89 -10.74
N THR A 275 -22.48 -18.60 -11.15
CA THR A 275 -21.68 -19.49 -12.01
C THR A 275 -21.45 -20.84 -11.33
N PRO A 276 -21.82 -21.97 -11.97
CA PRO A 276 -21.62 -23.30 -11.41
C PRO A 276 -20.16 -23.59 -11.07
N ALA A 277 -19.90 -24.34 -9.99
CA ALA A 277 -18.55 -24.55 -9.45
C ALA A 277 -17.54 -25.09 -10.48
N MET A 278 -17.96 -26.07 -11.31
CA MET A 278 -17.12 -26.65 -12.36
C MET A 278 -16.75 -25.65 -13.44
N GLU A 279 -17.74 -24.87 -13.89
CA GLU A 279 -17.53 -23.84 -14.91
C GLU A 279 -16.64 -22.70 -14.36
N ARG A 280 -16.92 -22.25 -13.15
CA ARG A 280 -16.08 -21.27 -12.44
C ARG A 280 -14.63 -21.73 -12.38
N GLN A 281 -14.41 -22.99 -11.98
CA GLN A 281 -13.05 -23.55 -11.90
C GLN A 281 -12.37 -23.57 -13.26
N ARG A 282 -13.08 -23.94 -14.32
CA ARG A 282 -12.56 -23.95 -15.70
C ARG A 282 -12.15 -22.55 -16.13
N VAL A 283 -13.05 -21.55 -16.03
CA VAL A 283 -12.76 -20.16 -16.42
C VAL A 283 -11.56 -19.61 -15.66
N LEU A 284 -11.50 -19.83 -14.35
CA LEU A 284 -10.39 -19.34 -13.53
C LEU A 284 -9.07 -20.04 -13.84
N THR A 285 -9.09 -21.32 -14.21
CA THR A 285 -7.91 -22.07 -14.64
C THR A 285 -7.40 -21.54 -15.98
N ASP A 286 -8.29 -21.36 -16.95
CA ASP A 286 -7.95 -20.86 -18.28
C ASP A 286 -7.42 -19.42 -18.23
N PHE A 287 -8.01 -18.57 -17.38
CA PHE A 287 -7.54 -17.20 -17.15
C PHE A 287 -6.14 -17.16 -16.49
N ARG A 288 -5.90 -18.00 -15.48
CA ARG A 288 -4.55 -18.10 -14.85
C ARG A 288 -3.50 -18.62 -15.81
N ALA A 289 -3.86 -19.57 -16.67
CA ALA A 289 -2.95 -20.12 -17.68
C ALA A 289 -2.66 -19.15 -18.83
N GLY A 290 -3.50 -18.11 -19.01
CA GLY A 290 -3.41 -17.14 -20.10
C GLY A 290 -4.12 -17.60 -21.38
N HIS A 291 -4.95 -18.64 -21.31
CA HIS A 291 -5.81 -19.08 -22.41
C HIS A 291 -6.98 -18.11 -22.62
N LEU A 292 -7.42 -17.42 -21.56
CA LEU A 292 -8.37 -16.32 -21.59
C LEU A 292 -7.65 -15.02 -21.28
N ARG A 293 -7.79 -14.02 -22.15
CA ARG A 293 -7.27 -12.67 -21.93
C ARG A 293 -8.20 -11.87 -21.01
N TRP A 294 -9.51 -12.03 -21.15
CA TRP A 294 -10.54 -11.26 -20.47
C TRP A 294 -11.27 -12.10 -19.44
N CYS A 295 -11.40 -11.59 -18.24
CA CYS A 295 -12.24 -12.20 -17.20
C CYS A 295 -13.12 -11.14 -16.55
N VAL A 296 -14.43 -11.23 -16.76
CA VAL A 296 -15.45 -10.35 -16.18
C VAL A 296 -16.01 -11.01 -14.93
N ASN A 297 -16.18 -10.24 -13.86
CA ASN A 297 -16.72 -10.78 -12.61
C ASN A 297 -17.57 -9.78 -11.83
N VAL A 298 -18.38 -10.33 -10.89
CA VAL A 298 -19.14 -9.57 -9.89
C VAL A 298 -18.76 -10.10 -8.51
N ASP A 299 -18.05 -9.31 -7.71
CA ASP A 299 -17.67 -9.53 -6.30
C ASP A 299 -16.93 -10.85 -5.96
N VAL A 300 -16.88 -11.83 -6.87
CA VAL A 300 -16.31 -13.17 -6.59
C VAL A 300 -14.79 -13.13 -6.50
N LEU A 301 -14.14 -12.29 -7.31
CA LEU A 301 -12.68 -12.26 -7.44
C LEU A 301 -12.00 -11.15 -6.62
N THR A 302 -12.75 -10.44 -5.80
CA THR A 302 -12.24 -9.42 -4.89
C THR A 302 -11.35 -9.99 -3.78
N THR A 303 -11.63 -11.23 -3.34
CA THR A 303 -10.86 -11.93 -2.31
C THR A 303 -10.52 -13.34 -2.74
N GLY A 304 -9.41 -13.91 -2.26
CA GLY A 304 -9.06 -15.32 -2.47
C GLY A 304 -8.60 -15.73 -3.86
N PHE A 305 -8.71 -14.88 -4.87
CA PHE A 305 -8.26 -15.20 -6.23
C PHE A 305 -6.79 -14.82 -6.43
N ASP A 306 -5.98 -15.79 -6.84
CA ASP A 306 -4.55 -15.63 -7.08
C ASP A 306 -4.24 -15.80 -8.58
N ALA A 307 -3.96 -14.70 -9.27
CA ALA A 307 -3.55 -14.65 -10.66
C ALA A 307 -2.49 -13.54 -10.85
N PRO A 308 -1.20 -13.86 -10.64
CA PRO A 308 -0.12 -12.86 -10.66
C PRO A 308 0.06 -12.16 -12.02
N ARG A 309 -0.36 -12.80 -13.10
CA ARG A 309 -0.20 -12.29 -14.48
C ARG A 309 -1.16 -11.15 -14.83
N ILE A 310 -2.13 -10.80 -13.98
CA ILE A 310 -3.06 -9.69 -14.24
C ILE A 310 -2.27 -8.40 -14.44
N ASP A 311 -2.32 -7.87 -15.66
CA ASP A 311 -1.61 -6.66 -16.11
C ASP A 311 -2.56 -5.49 -16.44
N ALA A 312 -3.89 -5.72 -16.33
CA ALA A 312 -4.89 -4.67 -16.30
C ALA A 312 -6.07 -5.03 -15.40
N VAL A 313 -6.60 -4.04 -14.67
CA VAL A 313 -7.82 -4.16 -13.85
C VAL A 313 -8.77 -3.03 -14.25
N ALA A 314 -9.94 -3.39 -14.73
CA ALA A 314 -11.01 -2.44 -15.03
C ALA A 314 -12.08 -2.49 -13.95
N VAL A 315 -12.45 -1.32 -13.42
CA VAL A 315 -13.41 -1.17 -12.33
C VAL A 315 -14.66 -0.46 -12.86
N LEU A 316 -15.61 -1.25 -13.42
CA LEU A 316 -16.90 -0.80 -13.91
C LEU A 316 -17.95 -0.88 -12.78
N ARG A 317 -17.57 -0.38 -11.63
CA ARG A 317 -18.45 -0.24 -10.45
C ARG A 317 -17.93 0.87 -9.53
N ALA A 318 -18.83 1.44 -8.76
CA ALA A 318 -18.47 2.33 -7.68
C ALA A 318 -18.49 1.61 -6.33
N THR A 319 -17.72 2.09 -5.36
CA THR A 319 -17.79 1.65 -3.97
C THR A 319 -17.50 2.79 -3.01
N MET A 320 -18.16 2.78 -1.86
CA MET A 320 -17.87 3.69 -0.74
C MET A 320 -16.81 3.09 0.20
N SER A 321 -16.44 1.82 -0.01
CA SER A 321 -15.46 1.11 0.81
C SER A 321 -14.05 1.23 0.23
N PRO A 322 -13.14 1.99 0.88
CA PRO A 322 -11.73 2.03 0.46
C PRO A 322 -11.09 0.64 0.56
N GLY A 323 -11.47 -0.17 1.56
CA GLY A 323 -10.98 -1.55 1.69
C GLY A 323 -11.33 -2.43 0.49
N LEU A 324 -12.56 -2.34 -0.02
CA LEU A 324 -12.99 -3.07 -1.21
C LEU A 324 -12.23 -2.60 -2.45
N PHE A 325 -12.06 -1.29 -2.61
CA PHE A 325 -11.30 -0.74 -3.74
C PHE A 325 -9.82 -1.19 -3.69
N ALA A 326 -9.19 -1.14 -2.51
CA ALA A 326 -7.82 -1.66 -2.32
C ALA A 326 -7.71 -3.16 -2.65
N GLN A 327 -8.71 -3.97 -2.34
CA GLN A 327 -8.73 -5.39 -2.70
C GLN A 327 -8.86 -5.62 -4.21
N ILE A 328 -9.72 -4.84 -4.88
CA ILE A 328 -9.91 -4.89 -6.33
C ILE A 328 -8.60 -4.54 -7.04
N VAL A 329 -8.05 -3.36 -6.78
CA VAL A 329 -6.80 -2.86 -7.39
C VAL A 329 -5.61 -3.74 -6.99
N GLY A 330 -5.63 -4.25 -5.77
CA GLY A 330 -4.62 -5.14 -5.23
C GLY A 330 -4.47 -6.48 -5.98
N ARG A 331 -5.43 -6.87 -6.84
CA ARG A 331 -5.25 -8.01 -7.77
C ARG A 331 -4.12 -7.74 -8.75
N GLY A 332 -3.94 -6.47 -9.15
CA GLY A 332 -2.89 -6.02 -10.05
C GLY A 332 -1.51 -5.83 -9.40
N LEU A 333 -1.41 -5.78 -8.07
CA LEU A 333 -0.13 -5.54 -7.37
C LEU A 333 0.85 -6.74 -7.41
N ARG A 334 0.41 -7.93 -7.79
CA ARG A 334 1.26 -9.11 -7.78
C ARG A 334 2.29 -9.08 -8.89
N MET A 335 3.51 -9.50 -8.55
CA MET A 335 4.59 -9.67 -9.52
C MET A 335 4.42 -10.97 -10.31
N ALA A 336 4.74 -10.92 -11.59
CA ALA A 336 4.85 -12.08 -12.47
C ALA A 336 5.98 -11.86 -13.48
N ASP A 337 6.53 -12.94 -14.00
CA ASP A 337 7.56 -12.87 -15.05
C ASP A 337 7.02 -12.18 -16.30
N GLY A 338 7.78 -11.21 -16.81
CA GLY A 338 7.41 -10.42 -17.98
C GLY A 338 6.39 -9.30 -17.72
N LYS A 339 5.87 -9.17 -16.48
CA LYS A 339 4.98 -8.08 -16.10
C LYS A 339 5.77 -6.87 -15.60
N THR A 340 5.61 -5.72 -16.24
CA THR A 340 6.28 -4.46 -15.88
C THR A 340 5.44 -3.61 -14.94
N ASP A 341 4.12 -3.56 -15.17
CA ASP A 341 3.14 -2.80 -14.39
C ASP A 341 1.75 -3.43 -14.48
N CYS A 342 0.77 -2.82 -13.83
CA CYS A 342 -0.64 -3.11 -14.02
C CYS A 342 -1.43 -1.82 -14.25
N LEU A 343 -2.15 -1.77 -15.36
CA LEU A 343 -3.03 -0.67 -15.71
C LEU A 343 -4.34 -0.76 -14.93
N ILE A 344 -4.75 0.33 -14.29
CA ILE A 344 -6.06 0.45 -13.65
C ILE A 344 -6.92 1.41 -14.45
N LEU A 345 -8.12 0.96 -14.80
CA LEU A 345 -9.14 1.74 -15.48
C LEU A 345 -10.33 1.88 -14.55
N ASP A 346 -10.56 3.08 -14.01
CA ASP A 346 -11.60 3.34 -13.02
C ASP A 346 -12.77 4.10 -13.65
N PHE A 347 -13.84 3.38 -13.98
CA PHE A 347 -15.07 3.92 -14.52
C PHE A 347 -16.09 4.37 -13.44
N GLY A 348 -15.80 4.05 -12.17
CA GLY A 348 -16.66 4.34 -11.02
C GLY A 348 -16.23 5.55 -10.18
N GLY A 349 -15.17 6.26 -10.57
CA GLY A 349 -14.66 7.40 -9.83
C GLY A 349 -14.11 7.05 -8.43
N ASN A 350 -13.66 5.81 -8.24
CA ASN A 350 -13.19 5.33 -6.94
C ASN A 350 -11.85 5.95 -6.55
N LEU A 351 -10.96 6.19 -7.53
CA LEU A 351 -9.69 6.89 -7.30
C LEU A 351 -9.90 8.31 -6.78
N GLN A 352 -10.89 9.02 -7.33
CA GLN A 352 -11.28 10.36 -6.85
C GLN A 352 -11.79 10.30 -5.42
N ARG A 353 -12.61 9.27 -5.14
CA ARG A 353 -13.29 9.12 -3.85
C ARG A 353 -12.34 8.71 -2.74
N HIS A 354 -11.41 7.78 -3.00
CA HIS A 354 -10.57 7.17 -1.97
C HIS A 354 -9.12 7.65 -1.98
N GLY A 355 -8.67 8.28 -3.06
CA GLY A 355 -7.27 8.68 -3.24
C GLY A 355 -6.37 7.54 -3.76
N ALA A 356 -5.08 7.81 -3.84
CA ALA A 356 -4.07 6.84 -4.25
C ALA A 356 -3.80 5.82 -3.12
N LEU A 357 -3.61 4.55 -3.46
CA LEU A 357 -3.45 3.45 -2.50
C LEU A 357 -2.23 3.58 -1.57
N ASP A 358 -1.28 4.40 -1.93
CA ASP A 358 -0.03 4.62 -1.19
C ASP A 358 0.01 5.97 -0.47
N SER A 359 -1.05 6.78 -0.60
CA SER A 359 -1.13 8.04 0.13
C SER A 359 -1.41 7.79 1.61
N ASP A 360 -0.79 8.58 2.48
CA ASP A 360 -1.08 8.55 3.93
C ASP A 360 -2.55 8.90 4.23
N ASP A 361 -3.24 9.54 3.27
CA ASP A 361 -4.66 9.92 3.33
C ASP A 361 -5.59 8.88 2.69
N TYR A 362 -5.09 7.72 2.24
CA TYR A 362 -5.93 6.72 1.61
C TYR A 362 -7.05 6.24 2.55
N GLY A 363 -8.30 6.37 2.08
CA GLY A 363 -9.47 5.95 2.85
C GLY A 363 -9.83 6.82 4.05
N VAL A 364 -9.05 7.88 4.33
CA VAL A 364 -9.45 8.89 5.30
C VAL A 364 -10.55 9.72 4.66
N SER A 365 -11.74 9.72 5.25
CA SER A 365 -12.85 10.56 4.78
C SER A 365 -12.41 12.02 4.81
N LYS A 366 -12.21 12.61 3.64
CA LYS A 366 -11.97 14.06 3.55
C LYS A 366 -13.18 14.78 4.16
N PRO A 367 -12.95 15.87 4.92
CA PRO A 367 -14.07 16.64 5.46
C PRO A 367 -14.98 17.03 4.30
N ARG A 368 -16.23 16.57 4.34
CA ARG A 368 -17.27 17.00 3.41
C ARG A 368 -17.55 18.47 3.63
N ASN A 369 -17.70 19.23 2.56
CA ASN A 369 -18.22 20.58 2.65
C ASN A 369 -19.61 20.53 3.31
N GLN A 370 -20.06 21.61 3.92
CA GLN A 370 -21.36 21.68 4.63
C GLN A 370 -22.58 21.33 3.75
N ASP A 371 -22.41 21.31 2.43
CA ASP A 371 -23.41 20.92 1.43
C ASP A 371 -23.34 19.44 0.98
N GLY A 372 -22.43 18.64 1.56
CA GLY A 372 -22.28 17.21 1.24
C GLY A 372 -21.49 16.92 -0.04
N SER A 373 -20.98 17.93 -0.76
CA SER A 373 -20.18 17.76 -1.97
C SER A 373 -18.75 17.29 -1.64
N GLU A 374 -18.20 16.43 -2.50
CA GLU A 374 -16.79 15.96 -2.41
C GLU A 374 -15.82 17.12 -2.66
N ALA A 375 -14.64 17.07 -2.04
CA ALA A 375 -13.61 18.06 -2.32
C ALA A 375 -13.22 17.97 -3.80
N PRO A 376 -13.35 19.05 -4.58
CA PRO A 376 -13.11 19.01 -6.00
C PRO A 376 -11.64 18.71 -6.32
N SER A 377 -11.43 17.78 -7.26
CA SER A 377 -10.13 17.45 -7.84
C SER A 377 -9.93 18.18 -9.17
N LYS A 378 -8.70 18.21 -9.67
CA LYS A 378 -8.37 18.74 -11.00
C LYS A 378 -7.53 17.73 -11.78
N VAL A 379 -7.75 17.68 -13.09
CA VAL A 379 -7.00 16.81 -14.01
C VAL A 379 -5.80 17.58 -14.56
N CYS A 380 -4.63 16.97 -14.55
CA CYS A 380 -3.43 17.56 -15.13
C CYS A 380 -3.56 17.69 -16.66
N PRO A 381 -3.36 18.90 -17.24
CA PRO A 381 -3.50 19.09 -18.68
C PRO A 381 -2.38 18.43 -19.49
N LYS A 382 -1.24 18.07 -18.85
CA LYS A 382 -0.08 17.48 -19.52
C LYS A 382 -0.13 15.95 -19.55
N CYS A 383 -0.50 15.30 -18.44
CA CYS A 383 -0.49 13.84 -18.33
C CYS A 383 -1.84 13.25 -17.91
N ARG A 384 -2.87 14.08 -17.76
CA ARG A 384 -4.23 13.71 -17.35
C ARG A 384 -4.34 13.01 -15.98
N ALA A 385 -3.26 12.96 -15.20
CA ALA A 385 -3.32 12.47 -13.83
C ALA A 385 -4.23 13.36 -12.98
N GLU A 386 -5.00 12.74 -12.11
CA GLU A 386 -5.88 13.44 -11.19
C GLU A 386 -5.11 13.95 -9.98
N CYS A 387 -5.26 15.24 -9.68
CA CYS A 387 -4.54 15.93 -8.62
C CYS A 387 -5.53 16.61 -7.66
N ALA A 388 -5.15 16.78 -6.39
CA ALA A 388 -5.92 17.60 -5.47
C ALA A 388 -6.09 19.01 -6.04
N LEU A 389 -7.26 19.65 -5.85
CA LEU A 389 -7.51 21.01 -6.35
C LEU A 389 -6.48 22.02 -5.86
N SER A 390 -5.97 21.82 -4.63
CA SER A 390 -4.93 22.63 -4.00
C SER A 390 -3.51 22.35 -4.52
N ALA A 391 -3.30 21.29 -5.30
CA ALA A 391 -1.98 20.95 -5.81
C ALA A 391 -1.45 22.08 -6.71
N VAL A 392 -0.29 22.58 -6.40
CA VAL A 392 0.40 23.61 -7.20
C VAL A 392 1.15 22.97 -8.37
N ARG A 393 1.47 21.67 -8.25
CA ARG A 393 2.23 20.89 -9.21
C ARG A 393 1.61 19.49 -9.36
N CYS A 394 1.57 18.97 -10.59
CA CYS A 394 1.14 17.59 -10.83
C CYS A 394 2.14 16.61 -10.21
N THR A 395 1.64 15.65 -9.45
CA THR A 395 2.45 14.61 -8.79
C THR A 395 3.08 13.63 -9.77
N GLU A 396 2.48 13.46 -10.96
CA GLU A 396 2.92 12.49 -11.96
C GLU A 396 3.95 13.04 -12.96
N CYS A 397 3.72 14.23 -13.50
CA CYS A 397 4.57 14.77 -14.57
C CYS A 397 5.25 16.08 -14.19
N GLY A 398 5.09 16.57 -12.97
CA GLY A 398 5.67 17.82 -12.49
C GLY A 398 5.06 19.09 -13.11
N HIS A 399 3.98 19.00 -13.91
CA HIS A 399 3.32 20.16 -14.49
C HIS A 399 2.85 21.14 -13.41
N ILE A 400 3.23 22.41 -13.52
CA ILE A 400 2.83 23.47 -12.59
C ILE A 400 1.46 24.00 -13.00
N PHE A 401 0.49 23.92 -12.11
CA PHE A 401 -0.83 24.51 -12.33
C PHE A 401 -0.76 26.02 -12.12
N VAL A 402 -0.78 26.77 -13.23
CA VAL A 402 -0.89 28.23 -13.18
C VAL A 402 -2.34 28.57 -12.79
N ARG A 403 -2.53 29.36 -11.74
CA ARG A 403 -3.85 29.94 -11.44
C ARG A 403 -4.15 31.00 -12.51
N GLU A 404 -4.81 30.61 -13.56
CA GLU A 404 -5.50 31.56 -14.42
C GLU A 404 -6.90 31.81 -13.83
N MET A 405 -7.16 33.03 -13.47
CA MET A 405 -8.53 33.53 -13.33
C MET A 405 -9.12 33.58 -14.74
N ASP A 406 -10.27 32.89 -14.90
CA ASP A 406 -11.14 32.89 -16.08
C ASP A 406 -10.61 32.30 -17.38
N ARG A 407 -10.86 30.98 -17.60
CA ARG A 407 -11.12 30.44 -18.95
C ARG A 407 -11.95 29.15 -18.90
N GLU A 408 -12.90 29.05 -19.84
CA GLU A 408 -13.80 27.91 -20.06
C GLU A 408 -13.04 26.60 -20.42
N PRO A 409 -13.60 25.42 -20.08
CA PRO A 409 -12.92 24.15 -20.30
C PRO A 409 -12.88 23.77 -21.79
N ARG A 410 -11.69 23.46 -22.30
CA ARG A 410 -11.51 22.83 -23.62
C ARG A 410 -11.00 21.40 -23.44
N HIS A 411 -11.69 20.45 -24.04
CA HIS A 411 -11.33 19.04 -24.09
C HIS A 411 -10.21 18.80 -25.12
N SER A 412 -9.19 18.01 -24.77
CA SER A 412 -8.24 17.42 -25.71
C SER A 412 -8.01 15.94 -25.38
N SER A 413 -8.01 15.12 -26.42
CA SER A 413 -8.11 13.66 -26.40
C SER A 413 -6.77 12.94 -26.60
N GLU A 414 -5.75 13.23 -25.80
CA GLU A 414 -4.53 12.40 -25.79
C GLU A 414 -4.37 11.74 -24.42
N MET A 415 -4.45 10.40 -24.44
CA MET A 415 -4.39 9.55 -23.23
C MET A 415 -2.94 9.13 -22.96
N ASP A 416 -2.44 9.42 -21.74
CA ASP A 416 -1.17 8.87 -21.25
C ASP A 416 -1.41 7.65 -20.38
N THR A 417 -1.12 6.46 -20.92
CA THR A 417 -1.28 5.16 -20.23
C THR A 417 -0.15 4.86 -19.23
N LYS A 418 0.76 5.81 -18.97
CA LYS A 418 1.95 5.62 -18.14
C LYS A 418 1.88 6.27 -16.77
N SER A 419 0.81 7.01 -16.47
CA SER A 419 0.67 7.68 -15.18
C SER A 419 0.51 6.68 -14.03
N ALA A 420 1.31 6.86 -12.97
CA ALA A 420 1.24 6.00 -11.80
C ALA A 420 0.05 6.36 -10.91
N ILE A 421 -0.64 5.35 -10.37
CA ILE A 421 -1.69 5.53 -9.33
C ILE A 421 -1.07 5.84 -7.98
N VAL A 422 0.23 5.64 -7.85
CA VAL A 422 1.02 5.94 -6.69
C VAL A 422 1.14 7.46 -6.64
N GLY A 423 0.60 8.12 -5.63
CA GLY A 423 0.54 9.60 -5.53
C GLY A 423 1.89 10.27 -5.32
N GLU A 424 2.98 9.53 -5.47
CA GLU A 424 4.35 9.99 -5.33
C GLU A 424 5.07 9.94 -6.68
N LEU A 425 5.79 11.00 -7.01
CA LEU A 425 6.71 11.00 -8.14
C LEU A 425 7.75 9.89 -7.95
N PRO A 426 8.10 9.14 -9.02
CA PRO A 426 9.23 8.22 -8.94
C PRO A 426 10.48 9.00 -8.49
N PRO A 427 11.37 8.38 -7.71
CA PRO A 427 12.60 9.02 -7.31
C PRO A 427 13.35 9.53 -8.54
N GLN A 428 13.79 10.78 -8.52
CA GLN A 428 14.49 11.44 -9.61
C GLN A 428 15.94 11.67 -9.24
N TRP A 429 16.85 11.43 -10.18
CA TRP A 429 18.26 11.74 -10.04
C TRP A 429 18.51 13.24 -10.28
N TYR A 430 19.30 13.83 -9.38
CA TYR A 430 19.76 15.21 -9.47
C TYR A 430 21.28 15.26 -9.33
N ASP A 431 21.93 16.08 -10.11
CA ASP A 431 23.34 16.37 -9.96
C ASP A 431 23.57 17.38 -8.82
N VAL A 432 24.57 17.09 -7.97
CA VAL A 432 24.87 17.94 -6.81
C VAL A 432 25.91 18.98 -7.19
N GLU A 433 25.54 20.23 -7.15
CA GLU A 433 26.41 21.36 -7.45
C GLU A 433 27.15 21.86 -6.20
N ARG A 434 26.44 21.89 -5.09
CA ARG A 434 26.98 22.39 -3.84
C ARG A 434 26.39 21.67 -2.62
N VAL A 435 27.24 21.47 -1.59
CA VAL A 435 26.83 20.93 -0.30
C VAL A 435 27.24 21.87 0.80
N ASP A 436 26.27 22.29 1.60
CA ASP A 436 26.44 23.11 2.79
C ASP A 436 25.95 22.35 4.04
N TRP A 437 26.52 22.64 5.20
CA TRP A 437 26.14 22.01 6.46
C TRP A 437 26.22 23.00 7.62
N HIS A 438 25.33 22.83 8.58
CA HIS A 438 25.32 23.63 9.81
C HIS A 438 24.67 22.87 10.97
N LEU A 439 24.99 23.29 12.19
CA LEU A 439 24.30 22.81 13.37
C LEU A 439 22.88 23.40 13.41
N HIS A 440 21.88 22.53 13.57
CA HIS A 440 20.49 22.91 13.66
C HIS A 440 19.92 22.55 15.04
N GLN A 441 19.33 23.55 15.71
CA GLN A 441 18.59 23.40 16.96
C GLN A 441 17.12 23.78 16.74
N LYS A 442 16.20 22.84 16.99
CA LYS A 442 14.77 23.09 16.81
C LYS A 442 14.26 24.05 17.88
N ARG A 443 13.64 25.18 17.48
CA ARG A 443 13.05 26.14 18.41
C ARG A 443 11.93 25.49 19.24
N GLY A 444 11.96 25.65 20.58
CA GLY A 444 10.92 25.12 21.48
C GLY A 444 11.01 23.63 21.79
N ALA A 445 12.10 22.94 21.42
CA ALA A 445 12.22 21.48 21.60
C ALA A 445 12.74 21.03 22.98
N GLY A 446 12.88 21.93 23.97
CA GLY A 446 13.41 21.60 25.30
C GLY A 446 14.85 21.06 25.22
N GLU A 447 15.16 20.01 25.98
CA GLU A 447 16.50 19.37 26.06
C GLU A 447 16.83 18.40 24.91
N LYS A 448 16.16 18.48 23.74
CA LYS A 448 16.49 17.60 22.63
C LYS A 448 17.86 17.94 22.03
N PRO A 449 18.71 16.92 21.77
CA PRO A 449 20.03 17.15 21.21
C PRO A 449 19.97 17.79 19.81
N PRO A 450 21.01 18.55 19.43
CA PRO A 450 21.11 19.19 18.12
C PRO A 450 21.23 18.15 17.00
N THR A 451 20.97 18.58 15.77
CA THR A 451 21.12 17.79 14.56
C THR A 451 22.01 18.50 13.56
N LEU A 452 22.77 17.74 12.77
CA LEU A 452 23.47 18.28 11.61
C LEU A 452 22.47 18.42 10.45
N CYS A 453 22.22 19.64 10.00
CA CYS A 453 21.48 19.90 8.78
C CYS A 453 22.45 19.95 7.60
N VAL A 454 22.26 19.04 6.62
CA VAL A 454 23.03 19.04 5.37
C VAL A 454 22.10 19.49 4.24
N SER A 455 22.51 20.51 3.50
CA SER A 455 21.76 21.11 2.39
C SER A 455 22.51 20.87 1.09
N TYR A 456 21.84 20.27 0.12
CA TYR A 456 22.36 20.00 -1.22
C TYR A 456 21.69 20.96 -2.19
N GLN A 457 22.47 21.77 -2.88
CA GLN A 457 22.01 22.51 -4.06
C GLN A 457 22.13 21.57 -5.26
N VAL A 458 21.00 21.28 -5.90
CA VAL A 458 20.94 20.33 -6.99
C VAL A 458 20.37 20.97 -8.24
N SER A 459 20.84 20.54 -9.41
CA SER A 459 20.35 20.95 -10.71
C SER A 459 19.40 19.90 -11.27
N ASP A 460 18.37 20.36 -12.00
CA ASP A 460 17.42 19.51 -12.71
C ASP A 460 17.75 19.55 -14.20
N GLU A 461 18.23 18.41 -14.75
CA GLU A 461 18.57 18.26 -16.17
C GLU A 461 17.37 18.50 -17.13
N THR A 462 16.15 18.51 -16.60
CA THR A 462 14.93 18.73 -17.40
C THR A 462 14.59 20.19 -17.62
N MET A 463 15.34 21.14 -17.03
CA MET A 463 15.12 22.58 -17.20
C MET A 463 15.87 23.12 -18.44
N PRO A 464 15.25 24.03 -19.22
CA PRO A 464 15.94 24.67 -20.34
C PRO A 464 17.18 25.44 -19.88
N PRO A 465 18.27 25.42 -20.65
CA PRO A 465 19.49 26.13 -20.33
C PRO A 465 19.21 27.65 -20.22
N GLY A 466 19.49 28.20 -19.04
CA GLY A 466 19.31 29.62 -18.73
C GLY A 466 18.35 29.94 -17.58
N ASN A 467 17.62 28.99 -17.06
CA ASN A 467 16.72 29.16 -15.91
C ASN A 467 17.32 28.45 -14.68
N LEU A 468 18.20 29.14 -13.95
CA LEU A 468 18.87 28.64 -12.73
C LEU A 468 17.92 28.64 -11.54
N ALA A 469 16.92 27.79 -11.52
CA ALA A 469 16.14 27.51 -10.32
C ALA A 469 16.82 26.35 -9.56
N TRP A 470 17.66 26.71 -8.58
CA TRP A 470 18.28 25.75 -7.69
C TRP A 470 17.24 25.10 -6.77
N ILE A 471 17.22 23.78 -6.76
CA ILE A 471 16.45 23.02 -5.76
C ILE A 471 17.38 22.75 -4.57
N VAL A 472 16.90 23.00 -3.36
CA VAL A 472 17.64 22.71 -2.12
C VAL A 472 17.01 21.50 -1.44
N VAL A 473 17.71 20.37 -1.48
CA VAL A 473 17.34 19.15 -0.75
C VAL A 473 18.05 19.14 0.60
N ARG A 474 17.34 18.81 1.68
CA ARG A 474 17.91 18.80 3.03
C ARG A 474 17.74 17.45 3.70
N GLU A 475 18.77 17.04 4.46
CA GLU A 475 18.69 15.91 5.37
C GLU A 475 19.22 16.30 6.76
N TRP A 476 18.72 15.60 7.79
CA TRP A 476 19.11 15.81 9.17
C TRP A 476 19.81 14.57 9.71
N VAL A 477 21.04 14.72 10.18
CA VAL A 477 21.89 13.65 10.69
C VAL A 477 22.05 13.79 12.19
N CYS A 478 21.74 12.74 12.94
CA CYS A 478 21.48 12.77 14.38
C CYS A 478 22.62 12.08 15.16
N PHE A 479 23.79 12.72 15.33
CA PHE A 479 24.95 12.12 16.01
C PHE A 479 24.77 12.00 17.54
N GLU A 480 24.00 12.89 18.16
CA GLU A 480 23.80 12.94 19.61
C GLU A 480 22.49 12.29 20.07
N HIS A 481 21.82 11.58 19.18
CA HIS A 481 20.61 10.82 19.48
C HIS A 481 20.95 9.35 19.78
N SER A 482 19.95 8.59 20.27
CA SER A 482 20.08 7.15 20.53
C SER A 482 19.24 6.32 19.56
N GLY A 483 19.51 5.00 19.51
CA GLY A 483 18.76 4.03 18.72
C GLY A 483 18.88 4.26 17.21
N PHE A 484 17.80 4.04 16.48
CA PHE A 484 17.75 4.08 15.00
C PHE A 484 18.30 5.39 14.40
N ALA A 485 18.05 6.54 15.06
CA ALA A 485 18.52 7.83 14.58
C ALA A 485 20.04 7.93 14.57
N PHE A 486 20.71 7.38 15.61
CA PHE A 486 22.16 7.30 15.69
C PHE A 486 22.72 6.29 14.68
N GLU A 487 22.10 5.11 14.53
CA GLU A 487 22.55 4.10 13.54
C GLU A 487 22.53 4.66 12.12
N LYS A 488 21.49 5.44 11.79
CA LYS A 488 21.41 6.14 10.50
C LYS A 488 22.53 7.16 10.34
N ALA A 489 22.85 7.94 11.38
CA ALA A 489 23.95 8.91 11.37
C ALA A 489 25.31 8.23 11.24
N PHE A 490 25.50 7.10 11.94
CA PHE A 490 26.69 6.28 11.87
C PHE A 490 26.94 5.77 10.44
N LYS A 491 25.90 5.18 9.81
CA LYS A 491 25.97 4.71 8.42
C LYS A 491 26.23 5.86 7.45
N TRP A 492 25.55 7.00 7.63
CA TRP A 492 25.72 8.19 6.82
C TRP A 492 27.18 8.66 6.80
N TRP A 493 27.83 8.66 7.97
CA TRP A 493 29.25 9.01 8.12
C TRP A 493 30.17 7.96 7.48
N GLN A 494 29.94 6.70 7.78
CA GLN A 494 30.73 5.58 7.20
C GLN A 494 30.70 5.57 5.67
N ASP A 495 29.59 5.88 5.05
CA ASP A 495 29.47 5.92 3.59
C ASP A 495 30.33 7.05 2.97
N ARG A 496 30.66 8.08 3.74
CA ARG A 496 31.33 9.30 3.27
C ARG A 496 32.76 9.48 3.74
N SER A 497 33.15 8.83 4.83
CA SER A 497 34.41 9.08 5.53
C SER A 497 35.13 7.77 5.91
N GLN A 498 36.45 7.84 6.04
CA GLN A 498 37.29 6.80 6.68
C GLN A 498 37.65 7.17 8.13
N PHE A 499 37.35 8.38 8.55
CA PHE A 499 37.66 8.85 9.89
C PHE A 499 36.62 8.38 10.92
N PRO A 500 36.98 8.32 12.21
CA PRO A 500 36.04 7.95 13.28
C PRO A 500 34.77 8.79 13.24
N VAL A 501 33.65 8.18 13.64
CA VAL A 501 32.35 8.86 13.70
C VAL A 501 32.40 9.90 14.81
N PRO A 502 32.02 11.17 14.56
CA PRO A 502 31.96 12.21 15.58
C PRO A 502 30.97 11.88 16.70
N GLY A 503 31.32 12.22 17.93
CA GLY A 503 30.43 12.05 19.09
C GLY A 503 29.38 13.17 19.19
N THR A 504 29.66 14.35 18.62
CA THR A 504 28.77 15.52 18.65
C THR A 504 28.58 16.12 17.27
N VAL A 505 27.51 16.89 17.11
CA VAL A 505 27.24 17.63 15.86
C VAL A 505 28.30 18.70 15.62
N ALA A 506 28.81 19.33 16.69
CA ALA A 506 29.88 20.32 16.59
C ALA A 506 31.18 19.70 16.04
N GLU A 507 31.58 18.53 16.55
CA GLU A 507 32.73 17.78 16.01
C GLU A 507 32.52 17.40 14.54
N ALA A 508 31.29 16.98 14.18
CA ALA A 508 30.95 16.66 12.80
C ALA A 508 31.13 17.86 11.86
N VAL A 509 30.66 19.04 12.26
CA VAL A 509 30.83 20.29 11.49
C VAL A 509 32.29 20.65 11.31
N VAL A 510 33.10 20.55 12.37
CA VAL A 510 34.55 20.80 12.29
C VAL A 510 35.23 19.83 11.33
N ALA A 511 34.92 18.53 11.44
CA ALA A 511 35.50 17.51 10.57
C ALA A 511 35.08 17.70 9.11
N LEU A 512 33.83 18.04 8.84
CA LEU A 512 33.31 18.34 7.50
C LEU A 512 33.99 19.55 6.87
N ASN A 513 34.20 20.62 7.64
CA ASN A 513 34.94 21.80 7.18
C ASN A 513 36.41 21.51 6.84
N ARG A 514 36.98 20.46 7.45
CA ARG A 514 38.32 19.96 7.14
C ARG A 514 38.37 18.97 5.99
N GLY A 515 37.26 18.70 5.33
CA GLY A 515 37.18 17.77 4.22
C GLY A 515 37.22 16.30 4.63
N ALA A 516 36.76 15.96 5.84
CA ALA A 516 36.75 14.58 6.33
C ALA A 516 35.78 13.66 5.58
N CYS A 517 34.83 14.22 4.82
CA CYS A 517 33.86 13.47 4.03
C CYS A 517 33.93 13.83 2.55
N ARG A 518 33.80 12.83 1.69
CA ARG A 518 33.54 13.03 0.25
C ARG A 518 32.14 13.62 0.03
N LYS A 519 32.01 14.42 -1.01
CA LYS A 519 30.72 14.99 -1.40
C LYS A 519 30.03 14.08 -2.40
N PRO A 520 28.70 13.94 -2.35
CA PRO A 520 27.97 13.21 -3.37
C PRO A 520 28.01 13.95 -4.70
N SER A 521 28.07 13.19 -5.79
CA SER A 521 27.95 13.72 -7.16
C SER A 521 26.48 13.76 -7.61
N ARG A 522 25.68 12.76 -7.17
CA ARG A 522 24.25 12.66 -7.54
C ARG A 522 23.43 12.18 -6.35
N LEU A 523 22.19 12.64 -6.29
CA LEU A 523 21.18 12.22 -5.31
C LEU A 523 19.95 11.68 -6.03
N LEU A 524 19.48 10.52 -5.63
CA LEU A 524 18.16 10.01 -5.97
C LEU A 524 17.19 10.53 -4.91
N VAL A 525 16.32 11.45 -5.29
CA VAL A 525 15.41 12.13 -4.38
C VAL A 525 13.98 11.73 -4.68
N LYS A 526 13.24 11.36 -3.63
CA LYS A 526 11.81 11.10 -3.67
C LYS A 526 11.10 12.22 -2.90
N LYS A 527 10.04 12.76 -3.46
CA LYS A 527 9.18 13.71 -2.73
C LYS A 527 8.27 12.93 -1.77
N ASP A 528 8.36 13.25 -0.48
CA ASP A 528 7.55 12.66 0.58
C ASP A 528 6.74 13.80 1.25
N GLY A 529 5.56 14.05 0.70
CA GLY A 529 4.70 15.16 1.11
C GLY A 529 5.34 16.54 0.92
N GLN A 530 5.58 17.29 2.01
CA GLN A 530 6.26 18.59 1.99
C GLN A 530 7.80 18.47 2.02
N PHE A 531 8.35 17.27 2.19
CA PHE A 531 9.78 17.04 2.38
C PHE A 531 10.37 16.23 1.22
N ASP A 532 11.63 16.52 0.91
CA ASP A 532 12.42 15.74 -0.03
C ASP A 532 13.15 14.63 0.74
N ARG A 533 13.00 13.37 0.32
CA ARG A 533 13.69 12.23 0.92
C ARG A 533 14.78 11.73 -0.02
N ILE A 534 16.00 11.70 0.47
CA ILE A 534 17.13 11.11 -0.24
C ILE A 534 17.03 9.58 -0.11
N VAL A 535 16.86 8.90 -1.24
CA VAL A 535 16.72 7.43 -1.33
C VAL A 535 18.06 6.77 -1.58
N LYS A 536 18.90 7.38 -2.44
CA LYS A 536 20.21 6.87 -2.82
C LYS A 536 21.18 8.02 -3.07
N VAL A 537 22.44 7.76 -2.83
CA VAL A 537 23.53 8.73 -3.01
C VAL A 537 24.60 8.07 -3.87
N GLU A 538 25.12 8.79 -4.87
CA GLU A 538 26.26 8.36 -5.70
C GLU A 538 27.46 9.29 -5.45
N PHE A 539 28.64 8.69 -5.48
CA PHE A 539 29.89 9.39 -5.25
C PHE A 539 30.84 9.07 -6.41
N THR A 540 31.48 10.07 -6.98
CA THR A 540 32.55 9.92 -7.97
C THR A 540 33.93 9.92 -7.34
N GLU A 541 34.06 10.50 -6.13
CA GLU A 541 35.32 10.61 -5.42
C GLU A 541 35.48 9.48 -4.39
N GLU A 542 36.73 9.07 -4.14
CA GLU A 542 37.07 8.17 -3.07
C GLU A 542 36.95 8.86 -1.70
N LYS A 543 36.85 8.07 -0.62
CA LYS A 543 36.83 8.62 0.73
C LYS A 543 38.15 9.30 1.08
N PRO A 544 38.12 10.50 1.68
CA PRO A 544 39.35 11.23 2.03
C PRO A 544 40.24 10.44 2.99
N THR A 545 41.51 10.39 2.68
CA THR A 545 42.53 9.76 3.54
C THR A 545 43.29 10.76 4.42
N ARG A 546 43.14 12.04 4.13
CA ARG A 546 43.75 13.15 4.91
C ARG A 546 42.72 14.24 5.10
N VAL A 547 42.71 14.91 6.24
CA VAL A 547 41.97 16.14 6.53
C VAL A 547 42.90 17.34 6.45
N ALA A 548 42.40 18.46 5.95
CA ALA A 548 43.16 19.69 5.92
C ALA A 548 43.47 20.16 7.37
N GLU A 549 44.69 20.58 7.62
CA GLU A 549 45.01 21.29 8.86
C GLU A 549 44.24 22.61 8.92
N LEU A 550 43.75 22.97 10.12
CA LEU A 550 43.12 24.27 10.32
C LEU A 550 44.20 25.33 10.11
N VAL A 551 44.05 26.13 9.06
CA VAL A 551 44.67 27.45 9.05
C VAL A 551 43.78 28.28 9.95
N THR A 552 44.25 28.58 11.16
CA THR A 552 43.63 29.60 12.02
C THR A 552 43.57 30.90 11.23
N PRO A 553 42.40 31.50 11.02
CA PRO A 553 42.37 32.82 10.39
C PRO A 553 43.10 33.81 11.32
N VAL A 554 44.20 34.35 10.83
CA VAL A 554 44.92 35.46 11.47
C VAL A 554 44.25 36.72 10.95
N ASN A 555 43.96 37.63 11.85
CA ASN A 555 43.51 38.98 11.47
C ASN A 555 44.62 39.73 10.71
N ASP A 556 44.29 40.82 10.06
CA ASP A 556 45.29 41.64 9.33
C ASP A 556 46.46 42.17 10.21
N TRP A 557 46.42 41.90 11.49
CA TRP A 557 47.43 42.30 12.49
C TRP A 557 48.23 41.10 13.03
N GLY A 558 47.97 39.88 12.58
CA GLY A 558 48.71 38.68 12.93
C GLY A 558 48.30 38.00 14.26
N ASP A 559 47.19 38.40 14.86
CA ASP A 559 46.68 37.81 16.10
C ASP A 559 45.64 36.70 15.79
N GLU A 560 45.64 35.59 16.56
CA GLU A 560 44.63 34.54 16.48
C GLU A 560 43.26 35.09 16.92
N VAL A 561 42.26 34.96 16.10
CA VAL A 561 40.88 35.34 16.43
C VAL A 561 40.24 34.18 17.21
N PRO A 562 39.84 34.38 18.49
CA PRO A 562 39.11 33.36 19.23
C PRO A 562 37.71 33.19 18.64
N PHE A 563 37.30 31.94 18.42
CA PHE A 563 35.97 31.58 17.96
C PHE A 563 34.89 31.78 19.00
#